data_204c96b80e549d8242164b56ae07d804
#
_entry.id   204c96b80e549d8242164b56ae07d804
#
_cell.length_a   1.000
_cell.length_b   1.000
_cell.length_c   1.000
_cell.angle_alpha   90.00
_cell.angle_beta   90.00
_cell.angle_gamma   90.00
#
_symmetry.space_group_name_H-M   'P 1'
#
loop_
_entity.id
_entity.type
_entity.pdbx_description
1 polymer ?
#
loop_
_entity_poly.entity_id
_entity_poly.type
_entity_poly.pdbx_seq_one_letter_code
_entity_poly.pdbx_strand_id
1 'polypeptide(L)'
;MDMVSQAPCQACRGTGARAGTVPRVCSTCQGSGMHASSAGGVFEMTEPCPDCHGRGMIVEDPCQVCHGSGRAKSTKSMQIRIPAGVEDGQRIRIKGKGSPGENGGKAGDLYVKVTVRPHEIFGRDGHNLTVTVPVTFPEATLGAEVEVPTLAGTTVRLRIPAGTPNGRTFRVRGRGVPRSDGSRGDLLATVEIAVPESLDDDARHVVERLRDSLPQATPRPWEVK
;
A
#
# COMPACT_ATOMS: atom_id res chain seq x y z
N MET A 1 0.63 -2.72 14.50
CA MET A 1 1.87 -2.20 13.88
C MET A 1 2.71 -1.54 14.95
N ASP A 2 3.99 -1.89 15.01
CA ASP A 2 4.91 -1.31 15.97
C ASP A 2 5.78 -0.27 15.29
N MET A 3 5.87 0.89 15.90
CA MET A 3 6.66 2.02 15.43
C MET A 3 7.77 2.29 16.44
N VAL A 4 9.00 2.30 15.95
CA VAL A 4 10.17 2.73 16.75
C VAL A 4 10.44 4.20 16.44
N SER A 5 10.42 5.03 17.45
CA SER A 5 10.70 6.47 17.32
C SER A 5 11.59 6.95 18.46
N GLN A 6 12.27 8.08 18.24
CA GLN A 6 12.97 8.79 19.31
C GLN A 6 11.91 9.52 20.16
N ALA A 7 11.80 9.19 21.43
CA ALA A 7 10.88 9.80 22.37
C ALA A 7 11.64 10.34 23.59
N PRO A 8 11.04 11.24 24.38
CA PRO A 8 11.62 11.63 25.64
C PRO A 8 12.00 10.41 26.47
N CYS A 9 13.24 10.35 26.95
CA CYS A 9 13.74 9.23 27.72
C CYS A 9 12.91 9.04 28.99
N GLN A 10 12.39 7.86 29.20
CA GLN A 10 11.52 7.59 30.37
C GLN A 10 12.31 7.68 31.70
N ALA A 11 13.59 7.31 31.68
CA ALA A 11 14.42 7.32 32.89
C ALA A 11 14.70 8.74 33.40
N CYS A 12 14.96 9.69 32.52
CA CYS A 12 15.22 11.09 32.89
C CYS A 12 14.09 12.04 32.50
N ARG A 13 12.97 11.56 31.96
CA ARG A 13 11.82 12.34 31.52
C ARG A 13 12.17 13.47 30.54
N GLY A 14 13.22 13.26 29.74
CA GLY A 14 13.66 14.23 28.74
C GLY A 14 14.74 15.21 29.18
N THR A 15 15.12 15.25 30.46
CA THR A 15 16.11 16.18 30.96
C THR A 15 17.55 15.84 30.52
N GLY A 16 17.83 14.60 30.17
CA GLY A 16 19.17 14.11 29.86
C GLY A 16 20.03 13.85 31.11
N ALA A 17 19.62 14.29 32.29
CA ALA A 17 20.34 14.13 33.53
C ALA A 17 20.01 12.81 34.20
N ARG A 18 20.93 12.31 35.02
CA ARG A 18 20.74 11.13 35.86
C ARG A 18 19.59 11.35 36.85
N ALA A 19 18.86 10.30 37.17
CA ALA A 19 17.75 10.38 38.12
C ALA A 19 18.29 10.90 39.49
N GLY A 20 17.66 11.98 39.98
CA GLY A 20 18.08 12.67 41.21
C GLY A 20 19.01 13.87 41.00
N THR A 21 19.49 14.12 39.78
CA THR A 21 20.30 15.32 39.46
C THR A 21 19.47 16.28 38.59
N VAL A 22 19.74 17.58 38.73
CA VAL A 22 19.05 18.63 37.95
C VAL A 22 20.05 19.27 36.99
N PRO A 23 19.71 19.38 35.69
CA PRO A 23 20.54 20.14 34.76
C PRO A 23 20.70 21.59 35.20
N ARG A 24 21.89 22.16 35.01
CA ARG A 24 22.13 23.58 35.27
C ARG A 24 21.87 24.42 34.03
N VAL A 25 21.39 25.62 34.24
CA VAL A 25 21.23 26.59 33.14
C VAL A 25 22.61 26.90 32.56
N CYS A 26 22.75 26.86 31.26
CA CYS A 26 24.00 27.22 30.58
C CYS A 26 24.36 28.68 30.85
N SER A 27 25.53 28.91 31.42
CA SER A 27 26.00 30.26 31.75
C SER A 27 26.27 31.12 30.52
N THR A 28 26.70 30.49 29.43
CA THR A 28 27.05 31.15 28.17
C THR A 28 25.86 31.73 27.43
N CYS A 29 24.76 30.97 27.35
CA CYS A 29 23.55 31.44 26.67
C CYS A 29 22.39 31.76 27.63
N GLN A 30 22.61 31.68 28.94
CA GLN A 30 21.61 31.95 29.97
C GLN A 30 20.27 31.22 29.76
N GLY A 31 20.35 30.01 29.20
CA GLY A 31 19.19 29.17 28.96
C GLY A 31 18.54 29.32 27.59
N SER A 32 18.94 30.32 26.79
CA SER A 32 18.36 30.53 25.43
C SER A 32 18.71 29.42 24.44
N GLY A 33 19.78 28.67 24.68
CA GLY A 33 20.30 27.68 23.73
C GLY A 33 20.99 28.26 22.51
N MET A 34 20.94 29.58 22.31
CA MET A 34 21.47 30.29 21.15
C MET A 34 22.51 31.29 21.56
N HIS A 35 23.47 31.51 20.71
CA HIS A 35 24.51 32.51 20.84
C HIS A 35 24.47 33.44 19.63
N ALA A 36 24.48 34.74 19.87
CA ALA A 36 24.59 35.71 18.79
C ALA A 36 26.06 35.87 18.42
N SER A 37 26.45 35.56 17.19
CA SER A 37 27.76 35.83 16.66
C SER A 37 27.68 37.03 15.71
N SER A 38 28.45 38.07 16.02
CA SER A 38 28.56 39.25 15.16
C SER A 38 29.68 39.00 14.14
N ALA A 39 29.34 38.50 12.98
CA ALA A 39 30.26 38.45 11.85
C ALA A 39 30.15 39.76 11.04
N GLY A 40 30.96 40.74 11.38
CA GLY A 40 31.19 41.89 10.50
C GLY A 40 30.12 42.98 10.45
N GLY A 41 29.42 43.26 11.53
CA GLY A 41 28.86 44.64 11.76
C GLY A 41 27.47 44.98 11.25
N VAL A 42 26.77 44.13 10.47
CA VAL A 42 25.44 44.48 9.95
C VAL A 42 24.38 43.33 10.09
N PHE A 43 24.80 42.12 10.29
CA PHE A 43 23.87 40.99 10.48
C PHE A 43 24.25 40.19 11.74
N GLU A 44 23.38 40.12 12.71
CA GLU A 44 23.46 39.15 13.81
C GLU A 44 22.99 37.80 13.30
N MET A 45 23.93 36.84 13.21
CA MET A 45 23.57 35.43 12.98
C MET A 45 23.43 34.73 14.32
N THR A 46 22.31 34.06 14.52
CA THR A 46 22.05 33.30 15.73
C THR A 46 22.49 31.85 15.49
N GLU A 47 23.49 31.39 16.25
CA GLU A 47 24.02 30.03 16.16
C GLU A 47 23.68 29.21 17.42
N PRO A 48 23.60 27.90 17.34
CA PRO A 48 23.48 27.07 18.55
C PRO A 48 24.65 27.33 19.50
N CYS A 49 24.36 27.54 20.78
CA CYS A 49 25.37 27.76 21.78
C CYS A 49 26.41 26.62 21.81
N PRO A 50 27.72 26.90 21.72
CA PRO A 50 28.76 25.86 21.64
C PRO A 50 28.84 24.97 22.90
N ASP A 51 28.52 25.52 24.07
CA ASP A 51 28.65 24.79 25.33
C ASP A 51 27.48 23.85 25.60
N CYS A 52 26.27 24.26 25.31
CA CYS A 52 25.07 23.44 25.53
C CYS A 52 24.52 22.82 24.25
N HIS A 53 25.10 23.10 23.09
CA HIS A 53 24.67 22.60 21.79
C HIS A 53 23.19 22.82 21.51
N GLY A 54 22.70 24.02 21.80
CA GLY A 54 21.30 24.41 21.56
C GLY A 54 20.32 24.05 22.67
N ARG A 55 20.75 23.37 23.74
CA ARG A 55 19.84 22.87 24.78
C ARG A 55 19.47 23.91 25.84
N GLY A 56 20.22 24.96 25.99
CA GLY A 56 20.06 25.94 27.06
C GLY A 56 20.48 25.45 28.44
N MET A 57 20.75 24.15 28.60
CA MET A 57 21.10 23.52 29.87
C MET A 57 22.32 22.60 29.72
N ILE A 58 23.12 22.51 30.78
CA ILE A 58 24.31 21.64 30.89
C ILE A 58 24.00 20.50 31.86
N VAL A 59 24.26 19.28 31.40
CA VAL A 59 24.08 18.06 32.20
C VAL A 59 25.47 17.61 32.69
N GLU A 60 25.73 17.68 34.01
CA GLU A 60 26.97 17.24 34.60
C GLU A 60 27.01 15.70 34.74
N ASP A 61 25.93 15.12 35.23
CA ASP A 61 25.75 13.68 35.34
C ASP A 61 24.78 13.16 34.27
N PRO A 62 25.27 12.60 33.17
CA PRO A 62 24.39 12.15 32.06
C PRO A 62 23.57 10.92 32.46
N CYS A 63 22.34 10.88 32.01
CA CYS A 63 21.47 9.72 32.16
C CYS A 63 22.06 8.50 31.46
N GLN A 64 22.17 7.37 32.18
CA GLN A 64 22.76 6.13 31.66
C GLN A 64 22.01 5.51 30.49
N VAL A 65 20.70 5.79 30.35
CA VAL A 65 19.85 5.25 29.28
C VAL A 65 19.96 6.05 27.97
N CYS A 66 20.02 7.37 28.07
CA CYS A 66 20.04 8.25 26.88
C CYS A 66 21.38 8.96 26.68
N HIS A 67 22.36 8.72 27.55
CA HIS A 67 23.71 9.31 27.50
C HIS A 67 23.69 10.84 27.35
N GLY A 68 22.81 11.48 28.11
CA GLY A 68 22.70 12.95 28.12
C GLY A 68 21.79 13.53 27.02
N SER A 69 21.35 12.74 26.04
CA SER A 69 20.52 13.25 24.93
C SER A 69 19.10 13.64 25.32
N GLY A 70 18.59 13.17 26.45
CA GLY A 70 17.20 13.34 26.87
C GLY A 70 16.20 12.51 26.06
N ARG A 71 16.64 11.81 25.03
CA ARG A 71 15.80 11.00 24.12
C ARG A 71 16.29 9.55 24.06
N ALA A 72 15.37 8.63 23.95
CA ALA A 72 15.67 7.22 23.80
C ALA A 72 14.76 6.57 22.77
N LYS A 73 15.17 5.44 22.22
CA LYS A 73 14.31 4.64 21.35
C LYS A 73 13.10 4.16 22.16
N SER A 74 11.91 4.43 21.65
CA SER A 74 10.65 3.98 22.23
C SER A 74 9.86 3.25 21.16
N THR A 75 9.38 2.06 21.51
CA THR A 75 8.48 1.29 20.64
C THR A 75 7.05 1.57 21.08
N LYS A 76 6.23 2.03 20.15
CA LYS A 76 4.81 2.28 20.36
C LYS A 76 3.99 1.44 19.40
N SER A 77 3.17 0.55 19.95
CA SER A 77 2.21 -0.21 19.19
C SER A 77 0.96 0.61 18.93
N MET A 78 0.47 0.61 17.70
CA MET A 78 -0.78 1.26 17.33
C MET A 78 -1.58 0.44 16.34
N GLN A 79 -2.89 0.54 16.45
CA GLN A 79 -3.81 0.00 15.46
C GLN A 79 -4.08 1.05 14.39
N ILE A 80 -3.91 0.65 13.13
CA ILE A 80 -4.16 1.49 11.97
C ILE A 80 -5.25 0.83 11.14
N ARG A 81 -6.31 1.57 10.87
CA ARG A 81 -7.37 1.12 9.96
C ARG A 81 -6.98 1.49 8.54
N ILE A 82 -6.75 0.48 7.71
CA ILE A 82 -6.52 0.64 6.28
C ILE A 82 -7.89 0.67 5.60
N PRO A 83 -8.23 1.71 4.82
CA PRO A 83 -9.47 1.75 4.06
C PRO A 83 -9.55 0.59 3.06
N ALA A 84 -10.74 0.03 2.87
CA ALA A 84 -10.96 -0.92 1.81
C ALA A 84 -10.78 -0.24 0.44
N GLY A 85 -10.21 -0.95 -0.51
CA GLY A 85 -9.97 -0.40 -1.86
C GLY A 85 -8.69 0.42 -2.00
N VAL A 86 -7.83 0.46 -0.98
CA VAL A 86 -6.53 1.12 -1.06
C VAL A 86 -5.73 0.62 -2.27
N GLU A 87 -4.98 1.51 -2.90
CA GLU A 87 -4.14 1.20 -4.06
C GLU A 87 -2.72 0.85 -3.64
N ASP A 88 -2.01 0.11 -4.50
CA ASP A 88 -0.59 -0.14 -4.27
C ASP A 88 0.20 1.17 -4.28
N GLY A 89 1.14 1.29 -3.36
CA GLY A 89 1.94 2.50 -3.18
C GLY A 89 1.22 3.66 -2.51
N GLN A 90 -0.08 3.57 -2.22
CA GLN A 90 -0.84 4.64 -1.58
C GLN A 90 -0.29 4.97 -0.20
N ARG A 91 -0.20 6.29 0.10
CA ARG A 91 0.25 6.80 1.40
C ARG A 91 -0.94 7.28 2.22
N ILE A 92 -1.06 6.74 3.43
CA ILE A 92 -2.08 7.12 4.40
C ILE A 92 -1.42 8.01 5.47
N ARG A 93 -1.89 9.25 5.61
CA ARG A 93 -1.43 10.19 6.63
C ARG A 93 -2.25 10.05 7.89
N ILE A 94 -1.58 9.86 9.03
CA ILE A 94 -2.20 9.80 10.34
C ILE A 94 -1.65 10.96 11.16
N LYS A 95 -2.49 11.99 11.37
CA LYS A 95 -2.11 13.23 12.04
C LYS A 95 -1.67 12.98 13.48
N GLY A 96 -0.55 13.60 13.89
CA GLY A 96 -0.05 13.60 15.26
C GLY A 96 0.39 12.23 15.79
N LYS A 97 0.60 11.23 14.92
CA LYS A 97 1.04 9.88 15.29
C LYS A 97 2.50 9.58 14.90
N GLY A 98 3.21 10.57 14.39
CA GLY A 98 4.64 10.51 14.10
C GLY A 98 5.50 10.63 15.36
N SER A 99 6.77 10.96 15.16
CA SER A 99 7.72 11.19 16.26
C SER A 99 7.29 12.34 17.14
N PRO A 100 7.50 12.25 18.47
CA PRO A 100 7.26 13.37 19.36
C PRO A 100 8.12 14.58 18.99
N GLY A 101 7.53 15.77 19.06
CA GLY A 101 8.27 17.02 18.87
C GLY A 101 9.35 17.23 19.93
N GLU A 102 10.25 18.17 19.68
CA GLU A 102 11.28 18.59 20.61
C GLU A 102 10.79 19.78 21.44
N ASN A 103 11.33 19.93 22.65
CA ASN A 103 11.04 21.06 23.55
C ASN A 103 9.56 21.36 23.75
N GLY A 104 8.73 20.33 23.88
CA GLY A 104 7.28 20.48 24.04
C GLY A 104 6.50 20.71 22.73
N GLY A 105 7.20 20.65 21.59
CA GLY A 105 6.56 20.75 20.28
C GLY A 105 5.55 19.64 20.01
N LYS A 106 4.60 19.91 19.10
CA LYS A 106 3.59 18.92 18.69
C LYS A 106 4.25 17.73 17.98
N ALA A 107 3.69 16.54 18.17
CA ALA A 107 4.13 15.35 17.44
C ALA A 107 3.88 15.54 15.92
N GLY A 108 4.79 15.02 15.13
CA GLY A 108 4.66 14.99 13.68
C GLY A 108 3.58 14.00 13.21
N ASP A 109 3.42 13.88 11.91
CA ASP A 109 2.47 12.96 11.31
C ASP A 109 3.15 11.64 10.95
N LEU A 110 2.38 10.56 10.96
CA LEU A 110 2.82 9.27 10.48
C LEU A 110 2.29 9.05 9.06
N TYR A 111 3.17 8.67 8.16
CA TYR A 111 2.83 8.27 6.79
C TYR A 111 3.04 6.77 6.64
N VAL A 112 1.97 6.07 6.32
CA VAL A 112 1.98 4.62 6.06
C VAL A 112 1.89 4.40 4.57
N LYS A 113 2.92 3.79 3.98
CA LYS A 113 2.89 3.34 2.58
C LYS A 113 2.32 1.93 2.55
N VAL A 114 1.26 1.73 1.78
CA VAL A 114 0.62 0.43 1.61
C VAL A 114 1.23 -0.28 0.41
N THR A 115 1.56 -1.55 0.57
CA THR A 115 1.96 -2.42 -0.54
C THR A 115 0.90 -3.50 -0.69
N VAL A 116 0.30 -3.58 -1.88
CA VAL A 116 -0.73 -4.58 -2.20
C VAL A 116 -0.07 -5.72 -2.97
N ARG A 117 -0.20 -6.94 -2.47
CA ARG A 117 0.29 -8.13 -3.16
C ARG A 117 -0.63 -8.49 -4.32
N PRO A 118 -0.10 -8.91 -5.47
CA PRO A 118 -0.90 -9.47 -6.55
C PRO A 118 -1.70 -10.68 -6.04
N HIS A 119 -2.92 -10.83 -6.57
CA HIS A 119 -3.75 -12.01 -6.32
C HIS A 119 -3.56 -13.02 -7.46
N GLU A 120 -3.63 -14.32 -7.16
CA GLU A 120 -3.39 -15.39 -8.14
C GLU A 120 -4.41 -15.38 -9.29
N ILE A 121 -5.67 -15.05 -8.99
CA ILE A 121 -6.78 -15.14 -9.93
C ILE A 121 -7.23 -13.75 -10.41
N PHE A 122 -7.21 -12.76 -9.51
CA PHE A 122 -7.77 -11.45 -9.81
C PHE A 122 -6.69 -10.42 -10.12
N GLY A 123 -6.83 -9.76 -11.27
CA GLY A 123 -6.15 -8.51 -11.55
C GLY A 123 -6.98 -7.31 -11.07
N ARG A 124 -6.41 -6.12 -11.15
CA ARG A 124 -7.08 -4.87 -10.80
C ARG A 124 -6.88 -3.83 -11.91
N ASP A 125 -7.98 -3.21 -12.30
CA ASP A 125 -8.02 -2.06 -13.21
C ASP A 125 -8.83 -0.93 -12.56
N GLY A 126 -8.11 0.00 -11.94
CA GLY A 126 -8.69 1.07 -11.13
C GLY A 126 -9.57 0.51 -10.00
N HIS A 127 -10.87 0.72 -10.08
CA HIS A 127 -11.84 0.17 -9.13
C HIS A 127 -12.48 -1.15 -9.58
N ASN A 128 -12.17 -1.60 -10.79
CA ASN A 128 -12.65 -2.88 -11.28
C ASN A 128 -11.65 -3.99 -10.93
N LEU A 129 -12.18 -5.19 -10.80
CA LEU A 129 -11.39 -6.42 -10.76
C LEU A 129 -11.45 -7.07 -12.14
N THR A 130 -10.38 -7.71 -12.55
CA THR A 130 -10.31 -8.50 -13.77
C THR A 130 -10.11 -9.95 -13.43
N VAL A 131 -10.72 -10.85 -14.19
CA VAL A 131 -10.54 -12.30 -14.07
C VAL A 131 -10.60 -12.93 -15.45
N THR A 132 -9.71 -13.89 -15.71
CA THR A 132 -9.78 -14.74 -16.91
C THR A 132 -10.63 -15.96 -16.61
N VAL A 133 -11.61 -16.20 -17.46
CA VAL A 133 -12.55 -17.33 -17.34
C VAL A 133 -12.27 -18.30 -18.47
N PRO A 134 -11.61 -19.43 -18.19
CA PRO A 134 -11.40 -20.45 -19.18
C PRO A 134 -12.73 -21.11 -19.53
N VAL A 135 -13.01 -21.26 -20.82
CA VAL A 135 -14.18 -21.94 -21.36
C VAL A 135 -13.75 -22.87 -22.49
N THR A 136 -14.48 -23.92 -22.70
CA THR A 136 -14.26 -24.81 -23.83
C THR A 136 -14.83 -24.23 -25.13
N PHE A 137 -14.33 -24.69 -26.28
CA PHE A 137 -14.88 -24.29 -27.58
C PHE A 137 -16.39 -24.55 -27.71
N PRO A 138 -16.94 -25.73 -27.31
CA PRO A 138 -18.38 -25.95 -27.29
C PRO A 138 -19.15 -24.95 -26.44
N GLU A 139 -18.67 -24.63 -25.23
CA GLU A 139 -19.30 -23.65 -24.34
C GLU A 139 -19.36 -22.26 -24.97
N ALA A 140 -18.26 -21.83 -25.62
CA ALA A 140 -18.22 -20.54 -26.29
C ALA A 140 -19.15 -20.51 -27.54
N THR A 141 -19.28 -21.63 -28.24
CA THR A 141 -20.04 -21.73 -29.48
C THR A 141 -21.53 -21.91 -29.24
N LEU A 142 -21.91 -22.78 -28.32
CA LEU A 142 -23.31 -23.14 -28.03
C LEU A 142 -23.93 -22.27 -26.93
N GLY A 143 -23.08 -21.58 -26.17
CA GLY A 143 -23.45 -20.88 -24.95
C GLY A 143 -23.43 -21.78 -23.72
N ALA A 144 -23.11 -21.19 -22.57
CA ALA A 144 -23.02 -21.90 -21.30
C ALA A 144 -23.34 -20.96 -20.13
N GLU A 145 -23.58 -21.56 -18.97
CA GLU A 145 -23.52 -20.86 -17.68
C GLU A 145 -22.30 -21.35 -16.92
N VAL A 146 -21.40 -20.42 -16.59
CA VAL A 146 -20.16 -20.71 -15.85
C VAL A 146 -20.18 -20.01 -14.50
N GLU A 147 -19.63 -20.66 -13.49
CA GLU A 147 -19.47 -20.06 -12.16
C GLU A 147 -18.15 -19.33 -12.07
N VAL A 148 -18.20 -18.03 -11.79
CA VAL A 148 -17.03 -17.17 -11.66
C VAL A 148 -16.85 -16.81 -10.19
N PRO A 149 -15.66 -17.02 -9.60
CA PRO A 149 -15.41 -16.65 -8.23
C PRO A 149 -15.41 -15.12 -8.07
N THR A 150 -15.73 -14.66 -6.87
CA THR A 150 -15.60 -13.26 -6.48
C THR A 150 -14.58 -13.11 -5.36
N LEU A 151 -14.01 -11.93 -5.20
CA LEU A 151 -13.06 -11.65 -4.13
C LEU A 151 -13.67 -11.82 -2.71
N ALA A 152 -14.99 -11.82 -2.60
CA ALA A 152 -15.70 -12.06 -1.35
C ALA A 152 -15.83 -13.56 -0.99
N GLY A 153 -15.26 -14.47 -1.79
CA GLY A 153 -15.34 -15.91 -1.58
C GLY A 153 -16.67 -16.55 -2.00
N THR A 154 -17.55 -15.79 -2.66
CA THR A 154 -18.78 -16.31 -3.26
C THR A 154 -18.60 -16.48 -4.76
N THR A 155 -19.43 -17.33 -5.39
CA THR A 155 -19.49 -17.46 -6.85
C THR A 155 -20.64 -16.67 -7.42
N VAL A 156 -20.54 -16.27 -8.69
CA VAL A 156 -21.61 -15.67 -9.48
C VAL A 156 -21.76 -16.44 -10.78
N ARG A 157 -22.99 -16.67 -11.21
CA ARG A 157 -23.25 -17.31 -12.50
C ARG A 157 -23.14 -16.28 -13.61
N LEU A 158 -22.27 -16.58 -14.56
CA LEU A 158 -22.06 -15.79 -15.77
C LEU A 158 -22.66 -16.55 -16.95
N ARG A 159 -23.64 -15.96 -17.60
CA ARG A 159 -24.19 -16.52 -18.82
C ARG A 159 -23.35 -16.09 -20.01
N ILE A 160 -22.80 -17.04 -20.71
CA ILE A 160 -22.05 -16.88 -21.96
C ILE A 160 -23.01 -17.14 -23.11
N PRO A 161 -23.32 -16.13 -23.96
CA PRO A 161 -24.15 -16.31 -25.13
C PRO A 161 -23.48 -17.21 -26.18
N ALA A 162 -24.27 -17.91 -26.96
CA ALA A 162 -23.76 -18.66 -28.10
C ALA A 162 -23.00 -17.74 -29.08
N GLY A 163 -21.90 -18.26 -29.65
CA GLY A 163 -21.05 -17.52 -30.57
C GLY A 163 -20.19 -16.45 -29.90
N THR A 164 -19.84 -16.64 -28.62
CA THR A 164 -18.94 -15.72 -27.89
C THR A 164 -17.51 -15.87 -28.41
N PRO A 165 -16.89 -14.78 -28.94
CA PRO A 165 -15.51 -14.83 -29.41
C PRO A 165 -14.52 -14.87 -28.23
N ASN A 166 -13.33 -15.43 -28.50
CA ASN A 166 -12.22 -15.39 -27.54
C ASN A 166 -11.85 -13.95 -27.18
N GLY A 167 -11.52 -13.70 -25.91
CA GLY A 167 -11.15 -12.38 -25.41
C GLY A 167 -12.34 -11.46 -25.09
N ARG A 168 -13.58 -11.93 -25.28
CA ARG A 168 -14.75 -11.12 -24.92
C ARG A 168 -14.86 -10.94 -23.42
N THR A 169 -15.05 -9.68 -22.99
CA THR A 169 -15.19 -9.34 -21.57
C THR A 169 -16.65 -9.10 -21.20
N PHE A 170 -17.08 -9.73 -20.13
CA PHE A 170 -18.39 -9.55 -19.51
C PHE A 170 -18.26 -8.79 -18.21
N ARG A 171 -19.22 -7.93 -17.92
CA ARG A 171 -19.23 -7.08 -16.73
C ARG A 171 -20.24 -7.61 -15.70
N VAL A 172 -19.72 -7.99 -14.53
CA VAL A 172 -20.54 -8.34 -13.36
C VAL A 172 -20.57 -7.16 -12.40
N ARG A 173 -21.70 -6.47 -12.35
CA ARG A 173 -21.84 -5.21 -11.61
C ARG A 173 -21.66 -5.38 -10.11
N GLY A 174 -21.00 -4.40 -9.48
CA GLY A 174 -20.86 -4.30 -8.02
C GLY A 174 -20.00 -5.39 -7.38
N ARG A 175 -19.19 -6.12 -8.15
CA ARG A 175 -18.30 -7.19 -7.66
C ARG A 175 -16.81 -6.80 -7.68
N GLY A 176 -16.52 -5.52 -7.94
CA GLY A 176 -15.19 -4.96 -7.91
C GLY A 176 -14.78 -4.44 -6.54
N VAL A 177 -13.77 -3.57 -6.55
CA VAL A 177 -13.15 -2.96 -5.37
C VAL A 177 -14.10 -1.94 -4.73
N PRO A 178 -14.23 -1.91 -3.39
CA PRO A 178 -15.00 -0.88 -2.70
C PRO A 178 -14.43 0.52 -2.96
N ARG A 179 -15.28 1.52 -3.05
CA ARG A 179 -14.94 2.94 -3.14
C ARG A 179 -15.20 3.65 -1.82
N SER A 180 -14.64 4.84 -1.67
CA SER A 180 -14.82 5.67 -0.48
C SER A 180 -16.26 6.16 -0.27
N ASP A 181 -17.05 6.24 -1.35
CA ASP A 181 -18.48 6.62 -1.34
C ASP A 181 -19.42 5.45 -0.96
N GLY A 182 -18.86 4.27 -0.65
CA GLY A 182 -19.62 3.07 -0.32
C GLY A 182 -20.07 2.25 -1.54
N SER A 183 -19.90 2.76 -2.76
CA SER A 183 -20.14 2.01 -3.99
C SER A 183 -19.03 0.97 -4.22
N ARG A 184 -19.22 0.11 -5.20
CA ARG A 184 -18.22 -0.86 -5.65
C ARG A 184 -18.01 -0.73 -7.14
N GLY A 185 -16.79 -1.00 -7.59
CA GLY A 185 -16.51 -1.24 -8.99
C GLY A 185 -17.14 -2.55 -9.48
N ASP A 186 -16.80 -2.94 -10.68
CA ASP A 186 -17.33 -4.13 -11.32
C ASP A 186 -16.26 -5.22 -11.44
N LEU A 187 -16.69 -6.46 -11.66
CA LEU A 187 -15.81 -7.55 -12.04
C LEU A 187 -15.90 -7.72 -13.55
N LEU A 188 -14.75 -7.63 -14.21
CA LEU A 188 -14.58 -7.78 -15.64
C LEU A 188 -14.07 -9.21 -15.90
N ALA A 189 -14.95 -10.06 -16.39
CA ALA A 189 -14.67 -11.47 -16.67
C ALA A 189 -14.37 -11.62 -18.17
N THR A 190 -13.11 -11.89 -18.50
CA THR A 190 -12.67 -12.09 -19.89
C THR A 190 -12.64 -13.58 -20.21
N VAL A 191 -13.40 -13.96 -21.24
CA VAL A 191 -13.47 -15.34 -21.72
C VAL A 191 -12.19 -15.70 -22.47
N GLU A 192 -11.59 -16.81 -22.11
CA GLU A 192 -10.46 -17.40 -22.81
C GLU A 192 -10.79 -18.84 -23.22
N ILE A 193 -10.72 -19.13 -24.53
CA ILE A 193 -11.03 -20.47 -25.04
C ILE A 193 -9.84 -21.38 -24.73
N ALA A 194 -10.07 -22.33 -23.85
CA ALA A 194 -9.08 -23.34 -23.50
C ALA A 194 -9.03 -24.45 -24.54
N VAL A 195 -7.85 -24.75 -25.06
CA VAL A 195 -7.59 -25.87 -25.93
C VAL A 195 -7.05 -27.02 -25.10
N PRO A 196 -7.64 -28.23 -25.13
CA PRO A 196 -7.15 -29.36 -24.40
C PRO A 196 -5.78 -29.80 -24.92
N GLU A 197 -4.85 -30.14 -24.01
CA GLU A 197 -3.51 -30.59 -24.34
C GLU A 197 -3.49 -31.95 -25.05
N SER A 198 -4.45 -32.82 -24.75
CA SER A 198 -4.60 -34.15 -25.33
C SER A 198 -6.06 -34.49 -25.59
N LEU A 199 -6.30 -35.29 -26.63
CA LEU A 199 -7.61 -35.82 -26.98
C LEU A 199 -7.49 -37.33 -27.02
N ASP A 200 -8.52 -38.02 -26.52
CA ASP A 200 -8.71 -39.43 -26.80
C ASP A 200 -9.14 -39.64 -28.26
N ASP A 201 -9.20 -40.89 -28.69
CA ASP A 201 -9.53 -41.23 -30.09
C ASP A 201 -10.94 -40.79 -30.48
N ASP A 202 -11.92 -40.94 -29.58
CA ASP A 202 -13.30 -40.58 -29.81
C ASP A 202 -13.45 -39.05 -29.94
N ALA A 203 -12.84 -38.27 -29.02
CA ALA A 203 -12.83 -36.80 -29.10
C ALA A 203 -12.13 -36.31 -30.36
N ARG A 204 -11.03 -36.95 -30.77
CA ARG A 204 -10.29 -36.66 -32.01
C ARG A 204 -11.22 -36.81 -33.22
N HIS A 205 -11.91 -37.92 -33.36
CA HIS A 205 -12.86 -38.15 -34.43
C HIS A 205 -13.99 -37.13 -34.48
N VAL A 206 -14.50 -36.69 -33.31
CA VAL A 206 -15.51 -35.64 -33.27
C VAL A 206 -14.98 -34.33 -33.75
N VAL A 207 -13.74 -33.94 -33.34
CA VAL A 207 -13.09 -32.69 -33.78
C VAL A 207 -12.78 -32.73 -35.28
N GLU A 208 -12.36 -33.88 -35.82
CA GLU A 208 -12.12 -34.05 -37.26
C GLU A 208 -13.44 -33.84 -38.07
N ARG A 209 -14.52 -34.47 -37.62
CA ARG A 209 -15.85 -34.29 -38.26
C ARG A 209 -16.30 -32.82 -38.16
N LEU A 210 -16.05 -32.14 -37.05
CA LEU A 210 -16.37 -30.72 -36.88
C LEU A 210 -15.56 -29.89 -37.88
N ARG A 211 -14.25 -30.13 -38.01
CA ARG A 211 -13.38 -29.47 -39.00
C ARG A 211 -13.94 -29.57 -40.41
N ASP A 212 -14.41 -30.78 -40.78
CA ASP A 212 -14.88 -31.07 -42.14
C ASP A 212 -16.26 -30.45 -42.41
N SER A 213 -17.03 -30.17 -41.35
CA SER A 213 -18.37 -29.54 -41.46
C SER A 213 -18.35 -28.02 -41.37
N LEU A 214 -17.24 -27.42 -40.89
CA LEU A 214 -17.11 -25.96 -40.86
C LEU A 214 -16.68 -25.40 -42.22
N PRO A 215 -17.21 -24.21 -42.63
CA PRO A 215 -16.73 -23.54 -43.81
C PRO A 215 -15.23 -23.26 -43.69
N GLN A 216 -14.50 -23.45 -44.79
CA GLN A 216 -13.05 -23.28 -44.82
C GLN A 216 -12.67 -21.88 -44.31
N ALA A 217 -11.76 -21.89 -43.38
CA ALA A 217 -11.00 -20.80 -42.76
C ALA A 217 -11.54 -19.39 -42.83
N THR A 218 -11.82 -18.78 -41.70
CA THR A 218 -11.89 -17.33 -41.56
C THR A 218 -10.66 -16.73 -42.26
N PRO A 219 -10.81 -15.85 -43.26
CA PRO A 219 -9.67 -15.26 -43.95
C PRO A 219 -8.77 -14.56 -42.94
N ARG A 220 -7.49 -14.86 -42.97
CA ARG A 220 -6.53 -14.24 -42.11
C ARG A 220 -6.37 -12.78 -42.50
N PRO A 221 -6.16 -11.83 -41.58
CA PRO A 221 -6.10 -10.40 -41.87
C PRO A 221 -5.09 -10.02 -43.00
N TRP A 222 -4.06 -10.84 -43.19
CA TRP A 222 -3.06 -10.61 -44.25
C TRP A 222 -3.37 -11.28 -45.60
N GLU A 223 -4.47 -12.03 -45.66
CA GLU A 223 -4.97 -12.68 -46.90
C GLU A 223 -6.04 -11.85 -47.61
N VAL A 224 -6.55 -10.82 -46.94
CA VAL A 224 -7.51 -9.86 -47.54
C VAL A 224 -6.69 -8.76 -48.20
N LYS A 225 -6.65 -8.75 -49.56
CA LYS A 225 -6.10 -7.65 -50.36
C LYS A 225 -7.15 -6.55 -50.53
#